data_ad822e73a805d17e007fb24dcbb264cb
#
_entry.id   ad822e73a805d17e007fb24dcbb264cb
#
_cell.length_a   1.000
_cell.length_b   1.000
_cell.length_c   1.000
_cell.angle_alpha   90.00
_cell.angle_beta   90.00
_cell.angle_gamma   90.00
#
_symmetry.space_group_name_H-M   'P 1'
#
loop_
_entity.id
_entity.type
_entity.pdbx_description
1 polymer ?
#
loop_
_entity_poly.entity_id
_entity_poly.type
_entity_poly.pdbx_seq_one_letter_code
_entity_poly.pdbx_strand_id
1 'polypeptide(L)'
;MKILFCSAEAYPFSKTGGLADMAYFLPKSLKSIKHEVVIITPYYKQIAKHHDKMVELARFPVRFGGIETIVILFGLNHEGIDYIFVQNMHYFERELLYGYSDDAERFACFSYAILESMKALKFYPQILHINDWQTGMFPYLLDTHYRHQNDQYYSIHTLYSIHNLEYQGSFDTYTSRFFNSDFNYTYIHFDRVNFMKAAIERATKINTVSPTYRNEVMTSEFGFTLDGALKNRAKDFVGILNGIDTELYNPNTDRLIDVTYNKKTYRKGKLLNKEAILHHFNLDVDLNQPLVVYIG
;
A
#
# COMPACT_ATOMS: atom_id res chain seq x y z
N MET A 1 6.80 -13.01 13.96
CA MET A 1 5.41 -12.51 14.00
C MET A 1 4.71 -12.89 12.72
N LYS A 2 3.38 -13.06 12.78
CA LYS A 2 2.53 -13.19 11.59
C LYS A 2 2.06 -11.79 11.16
N ILE A 3 2.29 -11.44 9.92
CA ILE A 3 1.99 -10.12 9.36
C ILE A 3 1.15 -10.31 8.10
N LEU A 4 -0.01 -9.65 8.03
CA LEU A 4 -0.77 -9.49 6.81
C LEU A 4 -0.51 -8.08 6.28
N PHE A 5 0.17 -8.00 5.15
CA PHE A 5 0.53 -6.75 4.50
C PHE A 5 -0.52 -6.39 3.45
N CYS A 6 -1.32 -5.38 3.73
CA CYS A 6 -2.46 -4.97 2.91
C CYS A 6 -2.10 -3.73 2.08
N SER A 7 -2.19 -3.84 0.77
CA SER A 7 -1.88 -2.75 -0.13
C SER A 7 -2.78 -2.77 -1.37
N ALA A 8 -3.10 -1.60 -1.89
CA ALA A 8 -3.79 -1.47 -3.18
C ALA A 8 -2.90 -1.79 -4.37
N GLU A 9 -1.59 -1.75 -4.18
CA GLU A 9 -0.58 -2.07 -5.20
C GLU A 9 0.42 -3.08 -4.64
N ALA A 10 0.94 -3.95 -5.49
CA ALA A 10 1.99 -4.89 -5.12
C ALA A 10 2.82 -5.31 -6.34
N TYR A 11 4.11 -4.95 -6.36
CA TYR A 11 5.05 -5.41 -7.39
C TYR A 11 5.21 -6.95 -7.34
N PRO A 12 5.33 -7.64 -8.46
CA PRO A 12 5.35 -7.14 -9.84
C PRO A 12 3.95 -7.12 -10.49
N PHE A 13 2.88 -7.34 -9.74
CA PHE A 13 1.53 -7.63 -10.26
C PHE A 13 0.72 -6.38 -10.58
N SER A 14 0.81 -5.36 -9.72
CA SER A 14 0.08 -4.10 -9.88
C SER A 14 0.96 -2.95 -9.39
N LYS A 15 1.20 -1.95 -10.25
CA LYS A 15 2.07 -0.82 -9.92
C LYS A 15 1.65 0.43 -10.66
N THR A 16 1.51 1.53 -9.91
CA THR A 16 1.42 2.90 -10.44
C THR A 16 2.53 3.78 -9.87
N GLY A 17 2.99 3.48 -8.66
CA GLY A 17 3.98 4.28 -7.94
C GLY A 17 4.90 3.49 -7.01
N GLY A 18 5.53 4.21 -6.08
CA GLY A 18 6.47 3.64 -5.12
C GLY A 18 5.84 2.73 -4.07
N LEU A 19 4.51 2.83 -3.86
CA LEU A 19 3.78 1.96 -2.94
C LEU A 19 3.94 0.48 -3.33
N ALA A 20 3.85 0.17 -4.63
CA ALA A 20 4.03 -1.21 -5.12
C ALA A 20 5.39 -1.79 -4.78
N ASP A 21 6.46 -0.99 -4.91
CA ASP A 21 7.81 -1.41 -4.56
C ASP A 21 7.92 -1.69 -3.05
N MET A 22 7.40 -0.79 -2.22
CA MET A 22 7.35 -1.00 -0.77
C MET A 22 6.56 -2.24 -0.37
N ALA A 23 5.42 -2.49 -1.06
CA ALA A 23 4.58 -3.66 -0.83
C ALA A 23 5.23 -5.00 -1.25
N TYR A 24 6.39 -4.95 -1.88
CA TYR A 24 7.21 -6.14 -2.18
C TYR A 24 8.48 -6.19 -1.31
N PHE A 25 9.29 -5.11 -1.34
CA PHE A 25 10.62 -5.15 -0.74
C PHE A 25 10.58 -5.18 0.79
N LEU A 26 9.62 -4.50 1.43
CA LEU A 26 9.47 -4.56 2.88
C LEU A 26 9.02 -5.96 3.35
N PRO A 27 7.98 -6.59 2.80
CA PRO A 27 7.64 -8.00 3.06
C PRO A 27 8.82 -8.96 2.85
N LYS A 28 9.58 -8.82 1.75
CA LYS A 28 10.77 -9.64 1.47
C LYS A 28 11.80 -9.50 2.59
N SER A 29 12.08 -8.27 3.02
CA SER A 29 13.03 -7.98 4.10
C SER A 29 12.53 -8.51 5.45
N LEU A 30 11.26 -8.35 5.77
CA LEU A 30 10.68 -8.90 7.01
C LEU A 30 10.74 -10.43 7.04
N LYS A 31 10.51 -11.09 5.90
CA LYS A 31 10.63 -12.54 5.78
C LYS A 31 12.07 -13.02 5.97
N SER A 32 13.07 -12.27 5.47
CA SER A 32 14.49 -12.61 5.66
C SER A 32 14.91 -12.64 7.13
N ILE A 33 14.27 -11.85 7.97
CA ILE A 33 14.48 -11.82 9.44
C ILE A 33 13.45 -12.69 10.20
N LYS A 34 12.89 -13.71 9.52
CA LYS A 34 12.06 -14.78 10.10
C LYS A 34 10.66 -14.35 10.56
N HIS A 35 10.07 -13.34 9.96
CA HIS A 35 8.65 -13.09 10.08
C HIS A 35 7.86 -13.89 9.02
N GLU A 36 6.65 -14.31 9.37
CA GLU A 36 5.67 -14.88 8.45
C GLU A 36 4.89 -13.71 7.85
N VAL A 37 5.09 -13.44 6.57
CA VAL A 37 4.48 -12.29 5.90
C VAL A 37 3.71 -12.77 4.69
N VAL A 38 2.46 -12.33 4.59
CA VAL A 38 1.57 -12.55 3.44
C VAL A 38 1.13 -11.20 2.92
N ILE A 39 1.20 -10.99 1.61
CA ILE A 39 0.72 -9.78 0.96
C ILE A 39 -0.71 -10.03 0.47
N ILE A 40 -1.63 -9.09 0.74
CA ILE A 40 -2.99 -9.13 0.20
C ILE A 40 -3.29 -7.85 -0.57
N THR A 41 -3.78 -8.02 -1.81
CA THR A 41 -4.01 -6.93 -2.77
C THR A 41 -5.22 -7.25 -3.65
N PRO A 42 -5.90 -6.24 -4.25
CA PRO A 42 -6.98 -6.52 -5.19
C PRO A 42 -6.49 -7.27 -6.44
N TYR A 43 -7.33 -8.13 -6.99
CA TYR A 43 -7.10 -8.80 -8.28
C TYR A 43 -7.51 -7.87 -9.44
N TYR A 44 -6.59 -7.03 -9.88
CA TYR A 44 -6.84 -6.15 -11.02
C TYR A 44 -6.73 -6.89 -12.36
N LYS A 45 -7.33 -6.34 -13.42
CA LYS A 45 -7.37 -6.93 -14.77
C LYS A 45 -5.99 -7.37 -15.27
N GLN A 46 -4.96 -6.56 -15.02
CA GLN A 46 -3.58 -6.88 -15.44
C GLN A 46 -2.98 -8.11 -14.76
N ILE A 47 -3.58 -8.56 -13.64
CA ILE A 47 -3.15 -9.75 -12.91
C ILE A 47 -3.63 -11.04 -13.60
N ALA A 48 -4.66 -10.97 -14.44
CA ALA A 48 -5.24 -12.12 -15.14
C ALA A 48 -4.23 -12.94 -15.94
N LYS A 49 -3.18 -12.32 -16.46
CA LYS A 49 -2.07 -13.00 -17.17
C LYS A 49 -1.29 -14.01 -16.31
N HIS A 50 -1.47 -13.96 -14.99
CA HIS A 50 -0.83 -14.88 -14.04
C HIS A 50 -1.81 -15.92 -13.47
N HIS A 51 -3.06 -15.89 -13.91
CA HIS A 51 -4.15 -16.71 -13.34
C HIS A 51 -3.82 -18.21 -13.33
N ASP A 52 -3.23 -18.72 -14.41
CA ASP A 52 -2.87 -20.14 -14.54
C ASP A 52 -1.89 -20.63 -13.47
N LYS A 53 -1.20 -19.73 -12.79
CA LYS A 53 -0.26 -20.04 -11.71
C LYS A 53 -0.87 -19.91 -10.32
N MET A 54 -2.14 -19.52 -10.25
CA MET A 54 -2.83 -19.23 -8.99
C MET A 54 -3.68 -20.42 -8.55
N VAL A 55 -3.91 -20.47 -7.24
CA VAL A 55 -4.81 -21.47 -6.64
C VAL A 55 -5.95 -20.71 -5.96
N GLU A 56 -7.19 -21.12 -6.19
CA GLU A 56 -8.34 -20.62 -5.43
C GLU A 56 -8.22 -21.12 -3.99
N LEU A 57 -8.11 -20.16 -3.04
CA LEU A 57 -7.95 -20.44 -1.63
C LEU A 57 -9.28 -20.47 -0.88
N ALA A 58 -10.20 -19.57 -1.24
CA ALA A 58 -11.50 -19.44 -0.61
C ALA A 58 -12.47 -18.65 -1.50
N ARG A 59 -13.76 -18.85 -1.25
CA ARG A 59 -14.86 -18.10 -1.87
C ARG A 59 -15.93 -17.84 -0.82
N PHE A 60 -16.35 -16.59 -0.66
CA PHE A 60 -17.32 -16.23 0.36
C PHE A 60 -18.10 -14.95 -0.01
N PRO A 61 -19.31 -14.76 0.54
CA PRO A 61 -20.04 -13.51 0.40
C PRO A 61 -19.44 -12.43 1.31
N VAL A 62 -19.38 -11.22 0.80
CA VAL A 62 -19.07 -9.98 1.55
C VAL A 62 -20.32 -9.12 1.56
N ARG A 63 -20.68 -8.62 2.76
CA ARG A 63 -21.88 -7.79 2.98
C ARG A 63 -21.48 -6.46 3.58
N PHE A 64 -21.90 -5.37 2.94
CA PHE A 64 -21.66 -4.00 3.41
C PHE A 64 -22.66 -3.04 2.78
N GLY A 65 -23.17 -2.08 3.54
CA GLY A 65 -24.06 -1.01 3.03
C GLY A 65 -25.31 -1.48 2.29
N GLY A 66 -25.85 -2.64 2.67
CA GLY A 66 -27.00 -3.27 1.96
C GLY A 66 -26.61 -4.03 0.67
N ILE A 67 -25.32 -4.10 0.34
CA ILE A 67 -24.78 -4.84 -0.81
C ILE A 67 -24.32 -6.21 -0.33
N GLU A 68 -24.59 -7.24 -1.14
CA GLU A 68 -23.97 -8.56 -1.01
C GLU A 68 -23.26 -8.90 -2.32
N THR A 69 -22.00 -9.27 -2.24
CA THR A 69 -21.20 -9.67 -3.39
C THR A 69 -20.28 -10.84 -3.06
N ILE A 70 -19.92 -11.63 -4.07
CA ILE A 70 -19.00 -12.76 -3.89
C ILE A 70 -17.57 -12.30 -4.11
N VAL A 71 -16.71 -12.65 -3.18
CA VAL A 71 -15.26 -12.49 -3.27
C VAL A 71 -14.60 -13.84 -3.39
N ILE A 72 -13.60 -13.93 -4.26
CA ILE A 72 -12.76 -15.11 -4.42
C ILE A 72 -11.32 -14.71 -4.07
N LEU A 73 -10.67 -15.54 -3.28
CA LEU A 73 -9.25 -15.35 -2.96
C LEU A 73 -8.41 -16.31 -3.80
N PHE A 74 -7.46 -15.76 -4.51
CA PHE A 74 -6.42 -16.52 -5.21
C PHE A 74 -5.08 -16.37 -4.53
N GLY A 75 -4.39 -17.49 -4.34
CA GLY A 75 -3.03 -17.54 -3.80
C GLY A 75 -1.98 -17.75 -4.86
N LEU A 76 -0.84 -17.09 -4.70
CA LEU A 76 0.35 -17.29 -5.54
C LEU A 76 1.60 -17.09 -4.69
N ASN A 77 2.55 -18.01 -4.78
CA ASN A 77 3.90 -17.76 -4.27
C ASN A 77 4.77 -17.19 -5.38
N HIS A 78 5.35 -16.03 -5.15
CA HIS A 78 6.28 -15.37 -6.05
C HIS A 78 7.58 -15.05 -5.32
N GLU A 79 8.70 -15.61 -5.78
CA GLU A 79 10.03 -15.45 -5.18
C GLU A 79 10.05 -15.69 -3.65
N GLY A 80 9.31 -16.70 -3.23
CA GLY A 80 9.21 -17.08 -1.82
C GLY A 80 8.27 -16.22 -0.98
N ILE A 81 7.58 -15.23 -1.56
CA ILE A 81 6.57 -14.40 -0.89
C ILE A 81 5.17 -14.89 -1.26
N ASP A 82 4.31 -15.05 -0.28
CA ASP A 82 2.94 -15.47 -0.49
C ASP A 82 2.04 -14.25 -0.73
N TYR A 83 1.33 -14.28 -1.85
CA TYR A 83 0.34 -13.28 -2.25
C TYR A 83 -1.05 -13.86 -2.18
N ILE A 84 -1.99 -13.06 -1.71
CA ILE A 84 -3.43 -13.29 -1.80
C ILE A 84 -4.02 -12.18 -2.65
N PHE A 85 -4.71 -12.55 -3.73
CA PHE A 85 -5.42 -11.64 -4.60
C PHE A 85 -6.91 -11.70 -4.31
N VAL A 86 -7.50 -10.56 -4.01
CA VAL A 86 -8.93 -10.41 -3.72
C VAL A 86 -9.65 -10.15 -5.02
N GLN A 87 -10.28 -11.17 -5.60
CA GLN A 87 -11.06 -11.04 -6.82
C GLN A 87 -12.51 -10.67 -6.52
N ASN A 88 -12.97 -9.65 -7.20
CA ASN A 88 -14.35 -9.36 -7.48
C ASN A 88 -14.42 -8.70 -8.84
N MET A 89 -15.07 -9.35 -9.82
CA MET A 89 -15.06 -8.91 -11.23
C MET A 89 -15.63 -7.49 -11.37
N HIS A 90 -16.67 -7.17 -10.62
CA HIS A 90 -17.31 -5.85 -10.68
C HIS A 90 -16.37 -4.73 -10.19
N TYR A 91 -15.66 -4.96 -9.08
CA TYR A 91 -14.88 -3.92 -8.42
C TYR A 91 -13.43 -3.84 -8.91
N PHE A 92 -12.79 -4.96 -9.22
CA PHE A 92 -11.33 -4.96 -9.39
C PHE A 92 -10.84 -5.34 -10.80
N GLU A 93 -11.61 -6.05 -11.62
CA GLU A 93 -11.19 -6.39 -12.98
C GLU A 93 -11.32 -5.20 -13.94
N ARG A 94 -10.63 -4.11 -13.64
CA ARG A 94 -10.65 -2.85 -14.38
C ARG A 94 -9.25 -2.47 -14.85
N GLU A 95 -9.18 -1.54 -15.83
CA GLU A 95 -7.92 -1.09 -16.43
C GLU A 95 -7.05 -0.32 -15.43
N LEU A 96 -7.64 0.65 -14.72
CA LEU A 96 -6.94 1.43 -13.72
C LEU A 96 -7.09 0.78 -12.35
N LEU A 97 -6.07 0.96 -11.50
CA LEU A 97 -6.11 0.44 -10.14
C LEU A 97 -7.11 1.22 -9.27
N TYR A 98 -7.18 2.54 -9.46
CA TYR A 98 -8.08 3.47 -8.77
C TYR A 98 -8.30 4.72 -9.63
N GLY A 99 -9.09 5.69 -9.12
CA GLY A 99 -9.50 6.90 -9.85
C GLY A 99 -10.88 6.80 -10.48
N TYR A 100 -11.69 5.83 -10.06
CA TYR A 100 -13.08 5.71 -10.48
C TYR A 100 -14.03 6.38 -9.49
N SER A 101 -15.19 6.79 -9.99
CA SER A 101 -16.23 7.45 -9.17
C SER A 101 -16.76 6.56 -8.04
N ASP A 102 -16.66 5.25 -8.16
CA ASP A 102 -17.09 4.26 -7.19
C ASP A 102 -15.96 3.73 -6.30
N ASP A 103 -14.80 4.38 -6.25
CA ASP A 103 -13.66 3.94 -5.45
C ASP A 103 -13.99 3.79 -3.96
N ALA A 104 -14.90 4.62 -3.44
CA ALA A 104 -15.38 4.47 -2.06
C ALA A 104 -16.00 3.09 -1.81
N GLU A 105 -16.87 2.64 -2.70
CA GLU A 105 -17.53 1.34 -2.62
C GLU A 105 -16.54 0.19 -2.85
N ARG A 106 -15.66 0.33 -3.84
CA ARG A 106 -14.61 -0.64 -4.17
C ARG A 106 -13.71 -0.94 -2.98
N PHE A 107 -13.19 0.10 -2.35
CA PHE A 107 -12.26 -0.06 -1.22
C PHE A 107 -12.97 -0.30 0.11
N ALA A 108 -14.27 -0.01 0.22
CA ALA A 108 -15.11 -0.57 1.28
C ALA A 108 -15.22 -2.10 1.11
N CYS A 109 -15.57 -2.58 -0.09
CA CYS A 109 -15.58 -4.03 -0.40
C CYS A 109 -14.24 -4.69 -0.07
N PHE A 110 -13.11 -4.08 -0.47
CA PHE A 110 -11.77 -4.58 -0.19
C PHE A 110 -11.52 -4.69 1.32
N SER A 111 -11.94 -3.67 2.07
CA SER A 111 -11.79 -3.65 3.53
C SER A 111 -12.51 -4.82 4.20
N TYR A 112 -13.77 -5.04 3.88
CA TYR A 112 -14.53 -6.17 4.40
C TYR A 112 -13.96 -7.52 3.92
N ALA A 113 -13.61 -7.62 2.63
CA ALA A 113 -13.06 -8.84 2.06
C ALA A 113 -11.81 -9.33 2.79
N ILE A 114 -10.90 -8.40 3.18
CA ILE A 114 -9.70 -8.77 3.94
C ILE A 114 -10.06 -9.25 5.36
N LEU A 115 -10.97 -8.56 6.05
CA LEU A 115 -11.37 -8.98 7.40
C LEU A 115 -12.08 -10.32 7.38
N GLU A 116 -12.98 -10.58 6.40
CA GLU A 116 -13.61 -11.89 6.22
C GLU A 116 -12.61 -12.97 5.76
N SER A 117 -11.59 -12.61 4.99
CA SER A 117 -10.55 -13.55 4.55
C SER A 117 -9.82 -14.21 5.70
N MET A 118 -9.62 -13.51 6.80
CA MET A 118 -8.96 -14.06 7.99
C MET A 118 -9.73 -15.25 8.56
N LYS A 119 -11.06 -15.16 8.57
CA LYS A 119 -11.95 -16.25 9.00
C LYS A 119 -11.96 -17.37 7.98
N ALA A 120 -12.11 -17.06 6.69
CA ALA A 120 -12.17 -18.05 5.63
C ALA A 120 -10.89 -18.88 5.52
N LEU A 121 -9.72 -18.23 5.70
CA LEU A 121 -8.41 -18.87 5.64
C LEU A 121 -7.92 -19.39 7.01
N LYS A 122 -8.64 -19.11 8.09
CA LYS A 122 -8.18 -19.34 9.48
C LYS A 122 -6.80 -18.74 9.73
N PHE A 123 -6.52 -17.61 9.10
CA PHE A 123 -5.27 -16.87 9.21
C PHE A 123 -5.51 -15.54 9.91
N TYR A 124 -5.12 -15.45 11.18
CA TYR A 124 -5.23 -14.24 11.98
C TYR A 124 -3.83 -13.69 12.24
N PRO A 125 -3.48 -12.53 11.66
CA PRO A 125 -2.16 -11.94 11.85
C PRO A 125 -2.03 -11.32 13.24
N GLN A 126 -0.82 -11.23 13.76
CA GLN A 126 -0.50 -10.41 14.92
C GLN A 126 -0.48 -8.93 14.55
N ILE A 127 0.01 -8.64 13.32
CA ILE A 127 0.07 -7.28 12.76
C ILE A 127 -0.68 -7.25 11.44
N LEU A 128 -1.68 -6.38 11.36
CA LEU A 128 -2.32 -5.97 10.12
C LEU A 128 -1.64 -4.68 9.65
N HIS A 129 -0.74 -4.81 8.68
CA HIS A 129 0.01 -3.68 8.12
C HIS A 129 -0.74 -3.12 6.92
N ILE A 130 -1.32 -1.96 7.08
CA ILE A 130 -2.18 -1.29 6.11
C ILE A 130 -1.47 -0.07 5.51
N ASN A 131 -1.73 0.22 4.24
CA ASN A 131 -0.99 1.21 3.48
C ASN A 131 -1.93 2.16 2.72
N ASP A 132 -1.75 3.44 2.90
CA ASP A 132 -2.48 4.54 2.28
C ASP A 132 -4.02 4.48 2.44
N TRP A 133 -4.74 5.37 1.78
CA TRP A 133 -6.18 5.56 1.97
C TRP A 133 -7.02 4.35 1.57
N GLN A 134 -6.57 3.57 0.58
CA GLN A 134 -7.31 2.43 0.08
C GLN A 134 -7.54 1.35 1.16
N THR A 135 -6.70 1.34 2.17
CA THR A 135 -6.81 0.43 3.31
C THR A 135 -7.22 1.17 4.60
N GLY A 136 -7.55 2.45 4.49
CA GLY A 136 -7.73 3.34 5.65
C GLY A 136 -8.91 2.99 6.57
N MET A 137 -9.95 2.32 6.05
CA MET A 137 -11.11 1.93 6.87
C MET A 137 -10.91 0.66 7.70
N PHE A 138 -9.82 -0.08 7.49
CA PHE A 138 -9.60 -1.34 8.22
C PHE A 138 -9.59 -1.18 9.75
N PRO A 139 -8.82 -0.26 10.35
CA PRO A 139 -8.78 -0.14 11.80
C PRO A 139 -10.15 0.18 12.39
N TYR A 140 -10.91 1.04 11.70
CA TYR A 140 -12.26 1.38 12.12
C TYR A 140 -13.18 0.15 12.10
N LEU A 141 -13.20 -0.59 11.00
CA LEU A 141 -14.03 -1.80 10.86
C LEU A 141 -13.59 -2.89 11.84
N LEU A 142 -12.29 -3.09 12.00
CA LEU A 142 -11.76 -4.05 12.96
C LEU A 142 -12.28 -3.74 14.37
N ASP A 143 -12.20 -2.48 14.80
CA ASP A 143 -12.62 -2.08 16.14
C ASP A 143 -14.13 -2.16 16.35
N THR A 144 -14.94 -1.75 15.36
CA THR A 144 -16.39 -1.60 15.52
C THR A 144 -17.17 -2.85 15.16
N HIS A 145 -16.68 -3.69 14.24
CA HIS A 145 -17.44 -4.83 13.69
C HIS A 145 -16.82 -6.20 13.99
N TYR A 146 -15.50 -6.29 14.18
CA TYR A 146 -14.83 -7.60 14.22
C TYR A 146 -14.22 -7.96 15.58
N ARG A 147 -13.62 -7.01 16.33
CA ARG A 147 -12.97 -7.33 17.62
C ARG A 147 -13.88 -8.05 18.62
N HIS A 148 -15.17 -7.75 18.58
CA HIS A 148 -16.16 -8.36 19.48
C HIS A 148 -16.62 -9.75 19.05
N GLN A 149 -16.22 -10.22 17.86
CA GLN A 149 -16.64 -11.52 17.35
C GLN A 149 -15.88 -12.69 17.97
N ASN A 150 -14.58 -12.51 18.21
CA ASN A 150 -13.73 -13.52 18.85
C ASN A 150 -12.37 -12.93 19.30
N ASP A 151 -11.66 -13.68 20.16
CA ASP A 151 -10.36 -13.30 20.72
C ASP A 151 -9.25 -13.15 19.65
N GLN A 152 -9.38 -13.83 18.52
CA GLN A 152 -8.40 -13.78 17.43
C GLN A 152 -8.42 -12.40 16.77
N TYR A 153 -9.60 -11.83 16.48
CA TYR A 153 -9.67 -10.44 16.00
C TYR A 153 -9.28 -9.43 17.09
N TYR A 154 -9.63 -9.71 18.35
CA TYR A 154 -9.28 -8.82 19.46
C TYR A 154 -7.78 -8.61 19.59
N SER A 155 -6.97 -9.65 19.36
CA SER A 155 -5.50 -9.62 19.50
C SER A 155 -4.75 -8.95 18.34
N ILE A 156 -5.42 -8.57 17.23
CA ILE A 156 -4.77 -7.97 16.07
C ILE A 156 -4.39 -6.51 16.36
N HIS A 157 -3.11 -6.18 16.15
CA HIS A 157 -2.64 -4.80 16.14
C HIS A 157 -2.53 -4.28 14.70
N THR A 158 -2.82 -3.01 14.50
CA THR A 158 -2.75 -2.35 13.20
C THR A 158 -1.56 -1.42 13.11
N LEU A 159 -0.78 -1.54 12.04
CA LEU A 159 0.25 -0.58 11.65
C LEU A 159 -0.20 0.12 10.38
N TYR A 160 -0.33 1.44 10.43
CA TYR A 160 -0.74 2.25 9.28
C TYR A 160 0.46 3.01 8.71
N SER A 161 0.76 2.79 7.44
CA SER A 161 1.82 3.50 6.70
C SER A 161 1.22 4.53 5.75
N ILE A 162 1.64 5.78 5.92
CA ILE A 162 1.30 6.90 5.05
C ILE A 162 2.45 7.11 4.08
N HIS A 163 2.21 6.83 2.79
CA HIS A 163 3.19 7.07 1.72
C HIS A 163 3.01 8.45 1.09
N ASN A 164 1.75 8.88 0.89
CA ASN A 164 1.44 10.22 0.42
C ASN A 164 0.15 10.75 1.10
N LEU A 165 0.30 11.75 1.96
CA LEU A 165 -0.80 12.36 2.73
C LEU A 165 -1.76 13.19 1.85
N GLU A 166 -1.35 13.60 0.67
CA GLU A 166 -2.18 14.36 -0.27
C GLU A 166 -3.39 13.55 -0.75
N TYR A 167 -3.21 12.25 -0.98
CA TYR A 167 -4.27 11.35 -1.44
C TYR A 167 -4.95 10.68 -0.25
N GLN A 168 -6.10 11.22 0.17
CA GLN A 168 -6.72 10.87 1.45
C GLN A 168 -7.90 9.89 1.32
N GLY A 169 -8.39 9.63 0.11
CA GLY A 169 -9.64 8.87 -0.04
C GLY A 169 -10.82 9.62 0.59
N SER A 170 -11.06 10.85 0.11
CA SER A 170 -12.13 11.72 0.58
C SER A 170 -13.35 11.61 -0.32
N PHE A 171 -14.47 11.17 0.24
CA PHE A 171 -15.69 10.84 -0.50
C PHE A 171 -16.91 11.54 0.09
N ASP A 172 -18.03 11.53 -0.64
CA ASP A 172 -19.31 12.05 -0.18
C ASP A 172 -19.78 11.33 1.11
N THR A 173 -20.54 12.04 1.95
CA THR A 173 -21.08 11.52 3.21
C THR A 173 -21.96 10.28 3.04
N TYR A 174 -22.60 10.12 1.88
CA TYR A 174 -23.35 8.92 1.55
C TYR A 174 -22.50 7.62 1.59
N THR A 175 -21.18 7.73 1.47
CA THR A 175 -20.22 6.64 1.64
C THR A 175 -20.30 6.00 3.04
N SER A 176 -20.73 6.73 4.07
CA SER A 176 -20.86 6.21 5.45
C SER A 176 -21.78 4.99 5.54
N ARG A 177 -22.74 4.87 4.63
CA ARG A 177 -23.65 3.71 4.53
C ARG A 177 -22.90 2.38 4.39
N PHE A 178 -21.72 2.39 3.74
CA PHE A 178 -20.93 1.17 3.53
C PHE A 178 -20.34 0.62 4.83
N PHE A 179 -20.28 1.43 5.88
CA PHE A 179 -19.65 1.06 7.16
C PHE A 179 -20.67 0.80 8.27
N ASN A 180 -21.96 0.66 7.92
CA ASN A 180 -23.07 0.37 8.84
C ASN A 180 -23.04 1.24 10.09
N SER A 181 -22.68 2.49 9.96
CA SER A 181 -22.60 3.43 11.07
C SER A 181 -23.19 4.77 10.69
N ASP A 182 -23.79 5.39 11.68
CA ASP A 182 -24.18 6.79 11.60
C ASP A 182 -22.94 7.67 11.43
N PHE A 183 -23.16 8.93 11.15
CA PHE A 183 -22.14 9.95 11.01
C PHE A 183 -21.14 9.89 12.18
N ASN A 184 -19.88 9.52 11.92
CA ASN A 184 -18.89 9.25 12.95
C ASN A 184 -17.67 10.14 12.82
N TYR A 185 -17.31 10.88 13.87
CA TYR A 185 -16.16 11.78 13.89
C TYR A 185 -14.82 11.12 13.54
N THR A 186 -14.68 9.84 13.73
CA THR A 186 -13.47 9.09 13.43
C THR A 186 -13.05 9.21 11.97
N TYR A 187 -14.02 9.23 11.05
CA TYR A 187 -13.73 9.29 9.62
C TYR A 187 -14.37 10.49 8.91
N ILE A 188 -15.17 11.30 9.58
CA ILE A 188 -15.71 12.52 8.98
C ILE A 188 -14.70 13.65 9.09
N HIS A 189 -14.41 14.30 7.95
CA HIS A 189 -13.52 15.42 7.82
C HIS A 189 -14.09 16.44 6.82
N PHE A 190 -14.36 17.68 7.27
CA PHE A 190 -15.04 18.70 6.46
C PHE A 190 -16.28 18.16 5.70
N ASP A 191 -17.20 17.57 6.46
CA ASP A 191 -18.44 16.99 5.96
C ASP A 191 -18.25 15.95 4.83
N ARG A 192 -17.12 15.27 4.82
CA ARG A 192 -16.80 14.17 3.89
C ARG A 192 -16.30 12.97 4.65
N VAL A 193 -16.54 11.77 4.10
CA VAL A 193 -15.91 10.54 4.60
C VAL A 193 -14.47 10.52 4.13
N ASN A 194 -13.52 10.43 5.07
CA ASN A 194 -12.09 10.43 4.79
C ASN A 194 -11.45 9.14 5.33
N PHE A 195 -11.04 8.27 4.43
CA PHE A 195 -10.51 6.95 4.79
C PHE A 195 -9.17 7.04 5.51
N MET A 196 -8.31 7.96 5.08
CA MET A 196 -7.02 8.16 5.74
C MET A 196 -7.18 8.65 7.18
N LYS A 197 -8.13 9.58 7.42
CA LYS A 197 -8.44 10.04 8.77
C LYS A 197 -8.89 8.87 9.66
N ALA A 198 -9.75 7.97 9.15
CA ALA A 198 -10.16 6.79 9.90
C ALA A 198 -8.97 5.95 10.37
N ALA A 199 -7.99 5.73 9.49
CA ALA A 199 -6.77 5.01 9.84
C ALA A 199 -5.92 5.77 10.87
N ILE A 200 -5.71 7.07 10.69
CA ILE A 200 -4.95 7.91 11.64
C ILE A 200 -5.56 7.83 13.03
N GLU A 201 -6.88 7.93 13.14
CA GLU A 201 -7.58 7.95 14.43
C GLU A 201 -7.57 6.57 15.13
N ARG A 202 -7.59 5.45 14.37
CA ARG A 202 -7.85 4.12 14.91
C ARG A 202 -6.68 3.14 14.85
N ALA A 203 -5.67 3.36 14.02
CA ALA A 203 -4.53 2.44 13.96
C ALA A 203 -3.77 2.38 15.29
N THR A 204 -3.28 1.20 15.65
CA THR A 204 -2.48 1.01 16.87
C THR A 204 -1.20 1.84 16.81
N LYS A 205 -0.51 1.83 15.67
CA LYS A 205 0.68 2.65 15.38
C LYS A 205 0.61 3.17 13.96
N ILE A 206 1.26 4.30 13.73
CA ILE A 206 1.32 4.99 12.45
C ILE A 206 2.78 5.22 12.08
N ASN A 207 3.12 5.03 10.83
CA ASN A 207 4.40 5.49 10.30
C ASN A 207 4.24 6.19 8.95
N THR A 208 5.26 6.96 8.60
CA THR A 208 5.44 7.53 7.28
C THR A 208 6.88 7.34 6.80
N VAL A 209 7.14 7.70 5.55
CA VAL A 209 8.31 7.28 4.77
C VAL A 209 9.62 8.00 5.09
N SER A 210 9.63 8.99 5.97
CA SER A 210 10.86 9.57 6.50
C SER A 210 10.64 10.35 7.81
N PRO A 211 11.68 10.52 8.64
CA PRO A 211 11.63 11.40 9.83
C PRO A 211 11.31 12.85 9.48
N THR A 212 11.84 13.37 8.37
CA THR A 212 11.58 14.73 7.90
C THR A 212 10.10 14.86 7.51
N TYR A 213 9.61 13.99 6.66
CA TYR A 213 8.22 14.01 6.22
C TYR A 213 7.23 13.87 7.39
N ARG A 214 7.56 13.05 8.40
CA ARG A 214 6.76 12.97 9.64
C ARG A 214 6.59 14.35 10.30
N ASN A 215 7.64 15.15 10.34
CA ASN A 215 7.58 16.48 10.94
C ASN A 215 6.84 17.48 10.05
N GLU A 216 7.04 17.40 8.74
CA GLU A 216 6.36 18.23 7.74
C GLU A 216 4.85 18.03 7.78
N VAL A 217 4.35 16.78 7.71
CA VAL A 217 2.91 16.49 7.67
C VAL A 217 2.17 16.83 8.98
N MET A 218 2.88 17.09 10.06
CA MET A 218 2.31 17.62 11.29
C MET A 218 2.22 19.15 11.30
N THR A 219 2.57 19.84 10.21
CA THR A 219 2.38 21.31 10.06
C THR A 219 1.14 21.59 9.21
N SER A 220 0.59 22.79 9.35
CA SER A 220 -0.56 23.22 8.52
C SER A 220 -0.19 23.37 7.04
N GLU A 221 1.09 23.60 6.72
CA GLU A 221 1.58 23.77 5.36
C GLU A 221 1.57 22.45 4.57
N PHE A 222 2.02 21.35 5.19
CA PHE A 222 2.17 20.04 4.53
C PHE A 222 1.22 18.96 5.06
N GLY A 223 0.36 19.31 6.02
CA GLY A 223 -0.55 18.37 6.67
C GLY A 223 -1.85 18.11 5.89
N PHE A 224 -2.07 18.82 4.78
CA PHE A 224 -3.28 18.65 3.95
C PHE A 224 -4.57 18.58 4.78
N THR A 225 -4.65 19.43 5.80
CA THR A 225 -5.75 19.52 6.79
C THR A 225 -5.84 18.36 7.81
N LEU A 226 -5.02 17.32 7.70
CA LEU A 226 -4.95 16.21 8.66
C LEU A 226 -3.86 16.39 9.74
N ASP A 227 -3.13 17.51 9.72
CA ASP A 227 -2.06 17.80 10.70
C ASP A 227 -2.58 17.76 12.15
N GLY A 228 -3.80 18.22 12.40
CA GLY A 228 -4.43 18.13 13.72
C GLY A 228 -4.63 16.70 14.20
N ALA A 229 -5.14 15.81 13.34
CA ALA A 229 -5.29 14.39 13.64
C ALA A 229 -3.92 13.72 13.91
N LEU A 230 -2.91 14.02 13.08
CA LEU A 230 -1.55 13.50 13.26
C LEU A 230 -0.87 14.00 14.53
N LYS A 231 -1.05 15.28 14.89
CA LYS A 231 -0.56 15.85 16.15
C LYS A 231 -1.16 15.15 17.38
N ASN A 232 -2.45 14.85 17.35
CA ASN A 232 -3.13 14.11 18.42
C ASN A 232 -2.55 12.69 18.60
N ARG A 233 -2.00 12.11 17.53
CA ARG A 233 -1.38 10.79 17.51
C ARG A 233 0.16 10.82 17.48
N ALA A 234 0.78 11.97 17.83
CA ALA A 234 2.24 12.16 17.74
C ALA A 234 3.08 11.12 18.51
N LYS A 235 2.54 10.55 19.60
CA LYS A 235 3.20 9.50 20.41
C LYS A 235 3.20 8.12 19.71
N ASP A 236 2.27 7.91 18.79
CA ASP A 236 2.10 6.67 18.04
C ASP A 236 2.59 6.80 16.60
N PHE A 237 3.06 7.97 16.20
CA PHE A 237 3.48 8.32 14.84
C PHE A 237 4.99 8.46 14.72
N VAL A 238 5.61 7.72 13.80
CA VAL A 238 7.05 7.72 13.56
C VAL A 238 7.36 7.84 12.06
N GLY A 239 8.45 8.51 11.72
CA GLY A 239 9.00 8.52 10.37
C GLY A 239 10.09 7.45 10.23
N ILE A 240 9.95 6.56 9.25
CA ILE A 240 10.93 5.51 8.94
C ILE A 240 11.34 5.66 7.49
N LEU A 241 12.65 5.85 7.24
CA LEU A 241 13.15 6.01 5.90
C LEU A 241 12.99 4.73 5.09
N ASN A 242 12.43 4.83 3.88
CA ASN A 242 12.33 3.71 2.97
C ASN A 242 13.72 3.15 2.64
N GLY A 243 13.83 1.83 2.65
CA GLY A 243 15.01 1.13 2.17
C GLY A 243 15.07 1.10 0.64
N ILE A 244 16.18 0.61 0.13
CA ILE A 244 16.40 0.36 -1.29
C ILE A 244 16.81 -1.10 -1.47
N ASP A 245 16.31 -1.75 -2.52
CA ASP A 245 16.79 -3.09 -2.89
C ASP A 245 18.20 -2.99 -3.49
N THR A 246 19.17 -3.47 -2.74
CA THR A 246 20.59 -3.42 -3.13
C THR A 246 20.99 -4.52 -4.12
N GLU A 247 20.12 -5.50 -4.41
CA GLU A 247 20.31 -6.50 -5.45
C GLU A 247 19.79 -5.96 -6.79
N LEU A 248 18.57 -5.41 -6.80
CA LEU A 248 17.95 -4.83 -8.01
C LEU A 248 18.67 -3.55 -8.46
N TYR A 249 18.91 -2.61 -7.53
CA TYR A 249 19.56 -1.33 -7.80
C TYR A 249 21.08 -1.41 -7.57
N ASN A 250 21.73 -2.42 -8.15
CA ASN A 250 23.16 -2.62 -8.01
C ASN A 250 23.89 -2.26 -9.31
N PRO A 251 24.56 -1.11 -9.36
CA PRO A 251 25.23 -0.66 -10.60
C PRO A 251 26.39 -1.57 -11.05
N ASN A 252 26.82 -2.52 -10.21
CA ASN A 252 27.83 -3.50 -10.59
C ASN A 252 27.26 -4.65 -11.43
N THR A 253 25.96 -4.92 -11.30
CA THR A 253 25.26 -6.04 -11.96
C THR A 253 24.06 -5.60 -12.78
N ASP A 254 23.73 -4.32 -12.78
CA ASP A 254 22.61 -3.76 -13.52
C ASP A 254 22.86 -3.87 -15.02
N ARG A 255 21.94 -4.55 -15.73
CA ARG A 255 21.99 -4.77 -17.16
C ARG A 255 21.32 -3.66 -17.98
N LEU A 256 20.69 -2.69 -17.31
CA LEU A 256 20.00 -1.58 -17.95
C LEU A 256 20.89 -0.36 -18.15
N ILE A 257 22.05 -0.30 -17.51
CA ILE A 257 23.03 0.75 -17.69
C ILE A 257 24.11 0.32 -18.69
N ASP A 258 24.58 1.24 -19.53
CA ASP A 258 25.56 0.93 -20.59
C ASP A 258 26.91 0.48 -20.03
N VAL A 259 27.31 1.09 -18.92
CA VAL A 259 28.58 0.76 -18.25
C VAL A 259 28.33 0.47 -16.77
N THR A 260 28.55 -0.79 -16.38
CA THR A 260 28.48 -1.19 -14.97
C THR A 260 29.64 -0.57 -14.18
N TYR A 261 29.39 -0.27 -12.91
CA TYR A 261 30.41 0.31 -12.04
C TYR A 261 30.20 -0.12 -10.58
N ASN A 262 31.26 0.01 -9.80
CA ASN A 262 31.24 -0.26 -8.36
C ASN A 262 31.81 0.92 -7.57
N LYS A 263 31.93 0.77 -6.25
CA LYS A 263 32.43 1.81 -5.36
C LYS A 263 33.82 2.38 -5.73
N LYS A 264 34.67 1.60 -6.43
CA LYS A 264 36.01 2.03 -6.86
C LYS A 264 35.98 2.72 -8.23
N THR A 265 35.05 2.35 -9.11
CA THR A 265 35.00 2.80 -10.51
C THR A 265 33.82 3.78 -10.79
N TYR A 266 33.06 4.17 -9.77
CA TYR A 266 31.80 4.93 -9.95
C TYR A 266 31.98 6.26 -10.70
N ARG A 267 33.08 6.98 -10.50
CA ARG A 267 33.34 8.26 -11.19
C ARG A 267 33.38 8.07 -12.71
N LYS A 268 34.21 7.11 -13.17
CA LYS A 268 34.32 6.79 -14.58
C LYS A 268 33.01 6.18 -15.14
N GLY A 269 32.43 5.23 -14.42
CA GLY A 269 31.20 4.58 -14.84
C GLY A 269 30.03 5.56 -14.97
N LYS A 270 29.84 6.46 -14.01
CA LYS A 270 28.80 7.49 -14.11
C LYS A 270 29.03 8.48 -15.25
N LEU A 271 30.28 8.84 -15.53
CA LEU A 271 30.60 9.73 -16.65
C LEU A 271 30.23 9.08 -18.00
N LEU A 272 30.60 7.82 -18.20
CA LEU A 272 30.28 7.07 -19.43
C LEU A 272 28.76 6.86 -19.58
N ASN A 273 28.05 6.54 -18.51
CA ASN A 273 26.59 6.45 -18.55
C ASN A 273 25.90 7.80 -18.82
N LYS A 274 26.47 8.91 -18.32
CA LYS A 274 26.00 10.25 -18.68
C LYS A 274 26.16 10.53 -20.15
N GLU A 275 27.32 10.21 -20.72
CA GLU A 275 27.60 10.34 -22.16
C GLU A 275 26.57 9.53 -22.98
N ALA A 276 26.32 8.28 -22.61
CA ALA A 276 25.34 7.42 -23.27
C ALA A 276 23.92 8.02 -23.22
N ILE A 277 23.49 8.57 -22.08
CA ILE A 277 22.20 9.26 -21.94
C ILE A 277 22.12 10.49 -22.86
N LEU A 278 23.15 11.35 -22.87
CA LEU A 278 23.19 12.52 -23.73
C LEU A 278 23.07 12.13 -25.21
N HIS A 279 23.81 11.11 -25.66
CA HIS A 279 23.69 10.58 -27.02
C HIS A 279 22.30 10.01 -27.31
N HIS A 280 21.72 9.23 -26.38
CA HIS A 280 20.40 8.61 -26.58
C HIS A 280 19.30 9.66 -26.81
N PHE A 281 19.38 10.80 -26.10
CA PHE A 281 18.43 11.89 -26.25
C PHE A 281 18.84 12.97 -27.25
N ASN A 282 19.93 12.78 -28.01
CA ASN A 282 20.47 13.77 -28.96
C ASN A 282 20.74 15.15 -28.32
N LEU A 283 21.26 15.15 -27.10
CA LEU A 283 21.66 16.37 -26.39
C LEU A 283 23.13 16.66 -26.66
N ASP A 284 23.54 17.94 -26.51
CA ASP A 284 24.95 18.31 -26.61
C ASP A 284 25.79 17.59 -25.56
N VAL A 285 26.89 16.98 -26.01
CA VAL A 285 27.75 16.17 -25.16
C VAL A 285 28.80 17.07 -24.49
N ASP A 286 28.37 17.81 -23.47
CA ASP A 286 29.30 18.48 -22.53
C ASP A 286 29.27 17.75 -21.18
N LEU A 287 30.26 16.93 -20.95
CA LEU A 287 30.38 16.12 -19.72
C LEU A 287 30.66 16.96 -18.47
N ASN A 288 31.07 18.21 -18.62
CA ASN A 288 31.34 19.12 -17.48
C ASN A 288 30.06 19.80 -16.95
N GLN A 289 29.04 19.91 -17.78
CA GLN A 289 27.75 20.48 -17.32
C GLN A 289 26.94 19.46 -16.50
N PRO A 290 26.23 19.88 -15.48
CA PRO A 290 25.33 18.97 -14.75
C PRO A 290 24.19 18.52 -15.64
N LEU A 291 23.86 17.20 -15.59
CA LEU A 291 22.67 16.63 -16.20
C LEU A 291 21.59 16.50 -15.12
N VAL A 292 20.48 17.21 -15.29
CA VAL A 292 19.30 17.13 -14.41
C VAL A 292 18.24 16.32 -15.14
N VAL A 293 17.74 15.27 -14.48
CA VAL A 293 16.71 14.37 -15.03
C VAL A 293 15.51 14.38 -14.09
N TYR A 294 14.32 14.52 -14.64
CA TYR A 294 13.06 14.31 -13.96
C TYR A 294 12.37 13.09 -14.55
N ILE A 295 11.95 12.17 -13.69
CA ILE A 295 11.19 10.97 -14.04
C ILE A 295 9.91 11.00 -13.20
N GLY A 296 8.75 11.17 -13.85
CA GLY A 296 7.44 11.28 -13.22
C GLY A 296 6.34 10.62 -14.05
#